data_1b9096ef84498792ee78adb9c411c6b4
#
_entry.id   1b9096ef84498792ee78adb9c411c6b4
#
_cell.length_a   1.000
_cell.length_b   1.000
_cell.length_c   1.000
_cell.angle_alpha   90.00
_cell.angle_beta   90.00
_cell.angle_gamma   90.00
#
_symmetry.space_group_name_H-M   'P 1'
#
loop_
_entity.id
_entity.type
_entity.pdbx_description
1 polymer ?
#
loop_
_entity_poly.entity_id
_entity_poly.type
_entity_poly.pdbx_seq_one_letter_code
_entity_poly.pdbx_strand_id
1 'polypeptide(L)'
;MTQSDSVRRTRDALAAHLDALGIREDTYHLFGAHLNDAMVMDQRPEGWVVFYSERGGEYSLKIHAEEASACADLLDRVFDEEQVFFDLVAGPAPADEADAAFDAWLAKRGLDRERLGKSDWKFDDVPGVAGPYWRRYFVRITEIRRLAQAH
;
A
#
# COMPACT_ATOMS: atom_id res chain seq x y z
N MET A 1 -1.31 -22.16 18.89
CA MET A 1 -1.68 -21.00 18.10
C MET A 1 -0.46 -20.16 17.82
N THR A 2 -0.21 -19.83 16.57
CA THR A 2 0.98 -19.06 16.19
C THR A 2 0.78 -17.57 16.48
N GLN A 3 1.88 -16.81 16.59
CA GLN A 3 1.79 -15.36 16.76
C GLN A 3 1.06 -14.69 15.60
N SER A 4 1.19 -15.22 14.37
CA SER A 4 0.52 -14.63 13.21
C SER A 4 -1.00 -14.75 13.30
N ASP A 5 -1.54 -15.80 13.89
CA ASP A 5 -2.98 -15.91 14.11
C ASP A 5 -3.46 -14.89 15.15
N SER A 6 -2.65 -14.65 16.17
CA SER A 6 -2.95 -13.68 17.23
C SER A 6 -3.02 -12.26 16.68
N VAL A 7 -2.07 -11.86 15.82
CA VAL A 7 -2.02 -10.50 15.25
C VAL A 7 -3.10 -10.24 14.21
N ARG A 8 -3.82 -11.28 13.76
CA ARG A 8 -4.89 -11.15 12.76
C ARG A 8 -6.28 -11.11 13.36
N ARG A 9 -6.43 -11.26 14.68
CA ARG A 9 -7.73 -11.43 15.31
C ARG A 9 -8.40 -10.15 15.76
N THR A 10 -7.62 -9.09 15.96
CA THR A 10 -8.17 -7.81 16.34
C THR A 10 -7.68 -6.74 15.36
N ARG A 11 -8.48 -5.67 15.19
CA ARG A 11 -8.09 -4.62 14.27
C ARG A 11 -6.87 -3.84 14.77
N ASP A 12 -6.65 -3.71 16.08
CA ASP A 12 -5.45 -3.08 16.61
C ASP A 12 -4.19 -3.89 16.26
N ALA A 13 -4.25 -5.20 16.45
CA ALA A 13 -3.15 -6.10 16.09
C ALA A 13 -2.96 -6.14 14.57
N LEU A 14 -4.05 -6.12 13.81
CA LEU A 14 -3.97 -6.09 12.35
C LEU A 14 -3.32 -4.79 11.86
N ALA A 15 -3.68 -3.65 12.45
CA ALA A 15 -3.09 -2.36 12.09
C ALA A 15 -1.57 -2.38 12.31
N ALA A 16 -1.11 -2.91 13.43
CA ALA A 16 0.32 -3.06 13.71
C ALA A 16 1.00 -4.00 12.73
N HIS A 17 0.33 -5.09 12.36
CA HIS A 17 0.85 -6.07 11.40
C HIS A 17 1.00 -5.46 10.00
N LEU A 18 -0.02 -4.73 9.53
CA LEU A 18 0.03 -4.07 8.22
C LEU A 18 1.11 -3.00 8.18
N ASP A 19 1.27 -2.24 9.25
CA ASP A 19 2.35 -1.26 9.35
C ASP A 19 3.73 -1.93 9.29
N ALA A 20 3.92 -3.02 10.02
CA ALA A 20 5.17 -3.77 10.02
C ALA A 20 5.51 -4.36 8.65
N LEU A 21 4.49 -4.73 7.87
CA LEU A 21 4.67 -5.24 6.50
C LEU A 21 4.99 -4.15 5.48
N GLY A 22 4.88 -2.88 5.85
CA GLY A 22 5.13 -1.78 4.94
C GLY A 22 4.01 -1.57 3.93
N ILE A 23 2.77 -1.74 4.36
CA ILE A 23 1.59 -1.44 3.54
C ILE A 23 1.35 0.07 3.61
N ARG A 24 1.00 0.68 2.47
CA ARG A 24 0.69 2.12 2.41
C ARG A 24 -0.49 2.44 3.31
N GLU A 25 -0.34 3.46 4.15
CA GLU A 25 -1.35 3.85 5.15
C GLU A 25 -2.67 4.30 4.53
N ASP A 26 -2.64 4.89 3.34
CA ASP A 26 -3.83 5.39 2.66
C ASP A 26 -4.62 4.30 1.93
N THR A 27 -4.16 3.05 1.95
CA THR A 27 -4.83 1.95 1.25
C THR A 27 -5.80 1.18 2.12
N TYR A 28 -5.78 1.39 3.43
CA TYR A 28 -6.68 0.71 4.35
C TYR A 28 -7.10 1.62 5.50
N HIS A 29 -8.26 1.33 6.06
CA HIS A 29 -8.75 2.00 7.26
C HIS A 29 -9.53 1.01 8.11
N LEU A 30 -9.13 0.83 9.35
CA LEU A 30 -9.68 -0.22 10.21
C LEU A 30 -10.71 0.27 11.23
N PHE A 31 -10.92 1.58 11.32
CA PHE A 31 -11.74 2.19 12.37
C PHE A 31 -12.88 3.04 11.81
N GLY A 32 -13.40 2.63 10.66
CA GLY A 32 -14.67 3.12 10.15
C GLY A 32 -14.66 4.42 9.36
N ALA A 33 -13.55 5.14 9.27
CA ALA A 33 -13.50 6.35 8.46
C ALA A 33 -13.47 6.01 6.98
N HIS A 34 -14.19 6.79 6.18
CA HIS A 34 -14.24 6.58 4.74
C HIS A 34 -13.11 7.33 4.05
N LEU A 35 -12.22 6.60 3.42
CA LEU A 35 -11.21 7.14 2.53
C LEU A 35 -11.58 6.73 1.10
N ASN A 36 -11.23 7.56 0.12
CA ASN A 36 -11.38 7.16 -1.28
C ASN A 36 -10.28 6.17 -1.63
N ASP A 37 -10.63 5.13 -2.40
CA ASP A 37 -9.71 4.10 -2.88
C ASP A 37 -9.02 3.35 -1.72
N ALA A 38 -9.79 2.97 -0.71
CA ALA A 38 -9.27 2.24 0.45
C ALA A 38 -10.12 1.03 0.79
N MET A 39 -9.45 0.01 1.35
CA MET A 39 -10.13 -1.11 2.00
C MET A 39 -10.51 -0.67 3.41
N VAL A 40 -11.76 -0.82 3.78
CA VAL A 40 -12.29 -0.31 5.06
C VAL A 40 -12.86 -1.45 5.88
N MET A 41 -12.58 -1.44 7.18
CA MET A 41 -13.25 -2.27 8.19
C MET A 41 -13.96 -1.34 9.15
N ASP A 42 -15.19 -1.68 9.50
CA ASP A 42 -16.00 -0.92 10.44
C ASP A 42 -16.82 -1.86 11.31
N GLN A 43 -17.14 -1.43 12.51
CA GLN A 43 -18.08 -2.13 13.38
C GLN A 43 -19.42 -1.43 13.31
N ARG A 44 -20.45 -2.16 12.92
CA ARG A 44 -21.82 -1.65 12.73
C ARG A 44 -22.82 -2.53 13.50
N PRO A 45 -24.08 -2.08 13.65
CA PRO A 45 -25.09 -2.89 14.35
C PRO A 45 -25.27 -4.29 13.77
N GLU A 46 -25.14 -4.46 12.46
CA GLU A 46 -25.27 -5.76 11.79
C GLU A 46 -24.05 -6.66 11.95
N GLY A 47 -22.90 -6.12 12.40
CA GLY A 47 -21.65 -6.88 12.61
C GLY A 47 -20.42 -6.13 12.15
N TRP A 48 -19.36 -6.88 11.90
CA TRP A 48 -18.10 -6.35 11.36
C TRP A 48 -18.19 -6.32 9.85
N VAL A 49 -18.09 -5.13 9.26
CA VAL A 49 -18.19 -4.98 7.80
C VAL A 49 -16.82 -4.69 7.20
N VAL A 50 -16.59 -5.28 6.02
CA VAL A 50 -15.38 -5.02 5.22
C VAL A 50 -15.85 -4.65 3.81
N PHE A 51 -15.33 -3.58 3.27
CA PHE A 51 -15.71 -3.10 1.95
C PHE A 51 -14.58 -2.29 1.31
N TYR A 52 -14.70 -2.09 -0.01
CA TYR A 52 -13.85 -1.15 -0.72
C TYR A 52 -14.58 0.20 -0.83
N SER A 53 -13.92 1.27 -0.43
CA SER A 53 -14.45 2.63 -0.50
C SER A 53 -13.93 3.34 -1.74
N GLU A 54 -14.84 3.87 -2.55
CA GLU A 54 -14.49 4.64 -3.74
C GLU A 54 -15.59 5.66 -4.01
N ARG A 55 -15.20 6.92 -4.16
CA ARG A 55 -16.11 8.03 -4.51
C ARG A 55 -17.34 8.09 -3.61
N GLY A 56 -17.15 7.84 -2.31
CA GLY A 56 -18.25 7.86 -1.35
C GLY A 56 -19.13 6.61 -1.34
N GLY A 57 -18.86 5.64 -2.22
CA GLY A 57 -19.60 4.39 -2.27
C GLY A 57 -18.89 3.27 -1.55
N GLU A 58 -19.66 2.24 -1.18
CA GLU A 58 -19.16 1.04 -0.53
C GLU A 58 -19.37 -0.14 -1.48
N TYR A 59 -18.25 -0.77 -1.88
CA TYR A 59 -18.28 -1.86 -2.88
C TYR A 59 -17.80 -3.15 -2.28
N SER A 60 -18.34 -4.26 -2.75
CA SER A 60 -17.96 -5.61 -2.32
C SER A 60 -18.09 -5.79 -0.80
N LEU A 61 -19.10 -5.17 -0.22
CA LEU A 61 -19.32 -5.19 1.23
C LEU A 61 -19.66 -6.61 1.68
N LYS A 62 -18.99 -7.04 2.75
CA LYS A 62 -19.26 -8.31 3.40
C LYS A 62 -19.39 -8.08 4.90
N ILE A 63 -20.37 -8.77 5.49
CA ILE A 63 -20.66 -8.67 6.92
C ILE A 63 -20.14 -9.93 7.60
N HIS A 64 -19.37 -9.74 8.68
CA HIS A 64 -18.82 -10.82 9.48
C HIS A 64 -19.39 -10.75 10.90
N ALA A 65 -19.71 -11.91 11.46
CA ALA A 65 -20.18 -11.99 12.83
C ALA A 65 -19.05 -11.71 13.83
N GLU A 66 -17.81 -11.98 13.45
CA GLU A 66 -16.66 -11.89 14.35
C GLU A 66 -15.58 -10.97 13.78
N GLU A 67 -14.89 -10.28 14.68
CA GLU A 67 -13.77 -9.40 14.33
C GLU A 67 -12.66 -10.16 13.62
N ALA A 68 -12.33 -11.37 14.06
CA ALA A 68 -11.26 -12.19 13.48
C ALA A 68 -11.52 -12.50 12.00
N SER A 69 -12.78 -12.83 11.66
CA SER A 69 -13.15 -13.12 10.26
C SER A 69 -13.02 -11.87 9.38
N ALA A 70 -13.44 -10.72 9.91
CA ALA A 70 -13.31 -9.45 9.20
C ALA A 70 -11.83 -9.08 8.98
N CYS A 71 -10.99 -9.30 9.98
CA CYS A 71 -9.55 -9.06 9.86
C CYS A 71 -8.93 -9.93 8.76
N ALA A 72 -9.29 -11.21 8.70
CA ALA A 72 -8.79 -12.12 7.67
C ALA A 72 -9.23 -11.67 6.28
N ASP A 73 -10.50 -11.25 6.13
CA ASP A 73 -11.04 -10.76 4.87
C ASP A 73 -10.31 -9.50 4.41
N LEU A 74 -10.13 -8.52 5.30
CA LEU A 74 -9.42 -7.28 4.96
C LEU A 74 -7.98 -7.56 4.55
N LEU A 75 -7.30 -8.42 5.28
CA LEU A 75 -5.91 -8.79 4.99
C LEU A 75 -5.78 -9.41 3.60
N ASP A 76 -6.68 -10.34 3.25
CA ASP A 76 -6.70 -10.97 1.94
C ASP A 76 -6.92 -9.95 0.82
N ARG A 77 -7.85 -9.01 1.01
CA ARG A 77 -8.13 -7.95 0.02
C ARG A 77 -6.93 -7.03 -0.18
N VAL A 78 -6.23 -6.69 0.90
CA VAL A 78 -5.04 -5.83 0.83
C VAL A 78 -3.92 -6.56 0.08
N PHE A 79 -3.71 -7.85 0.34
CA PHE A 79 -2.67 -8.63 -0.32
C PHE A 79 -2.94 -8.88 -1.81
N ASP A 80 -4.18 -8.79 -2.26
CA ASP A 80 -4.50 -8.90 -3.69
C ASP A 80 -4.03 -7.67 -4.47
N GLU A 81 -3.72 -6.57 -3.79
CA GLU A 81 -3.27 -5.32 -4.40
C GLU A 81 -1.77 -5.14 -4.23
N GLU A 82 -0.97 -5.59 -5.21
CA GLU A 82 0.49 -5.49 -5.14
C GLU A 82 0.98 -4.05 -4.92
N GLN A 83 0.27 -3.07 -5.47
CA GLN A 83 0.65 -1.66 -5.35
C GLN A 83 0.74 -1.14 -3.92
N VAL A 84 0.02 -1.76 -2.97
CA VAL A 84 0.03 -1.30 -1.58
C VAL A 84 1.38 -1.45 -0.89
N PHE A 85 2.27 -2.29 -1.44
CA PHE A 85 3.62 -2.51 -0.91
C PHE A 85 4.64 -1.50 -1.40
N PHE A 86 4.26 -0.62 -2.33
CA PHE A 86 5.18 0.30 -3.00
C PHE A 86 4.72 1.74 -2.83
N ASP A 87 5.69 2.65 -2.78
CA ASP A 87 5.42 4.07 -2.74
C ASP A 87 6.06 4.76 -3.94
N LEU A 88 5.41 5.81 -4.43
CA LEU A 88 5.89 6.60 -5.55
C LEU A 88 7.07 7.46 -5.09
N VAL A 89 8.20 7.34 -5.77
CA VAL A 89 9.43 8.07 -5.41
C VAL A 89 9.89 9.03 -6.51
N ALA A 90 9.43 8.84 -7.75
CA ALA A 90 9.76 9.73 -8.86
C ALA A 90 8.66 9.72 -9.91
N GLY A 91 8.33 10.88 -10.43
CA GLY A 91 7.26 11.04 -11.40
C GLY A 91 5.88 11.23 -10.72
N PRO A 92 4.77 11.23 -11.49
CA PRO A 92 4.74 11.05 -12.94
C PRO A 92 5.36 12.24 -13.69
N ALA A 93 6.19 11.93 -14.69
CA ALA A 93 6.90 12.90 -15.52
C ALA A 93 7.27 12.23 -16.85
N PRO A 94 7.63 13.02 -17.88
CA PRO A 94 8.20 12.42 -19.09
C PRO A 94 9.33 11.47 -18.74
N ALA A 95 9.48 10.38 -19.52
CA ALA A 95 10.35 9.26 -19.15
C ALA A 95 11.77 9.69 -18.77
N ASP A 96 12.37 10.58 -19.54
CA ASP A 96 13.74 11.07 -19.27
C ASP A 96 13.84 11.86 -17.97
N GLU A 97 12.84 12.68 -17.66
CA GLU A 97 12.77 13.43 -16.41
C GLU A 97 12.55 12.51 -15.21
N ALA A 98 11.66 11.55 -15.35
CA ALA A 98 11.40 10.55 -14.29
C ALA A 98 12.65 9.70 -14.04
N ASP A 99 13.34 9.28 -15.09
CA ASP A 99 14.58 8.52 -14.99
C ASP A 99 15.64 9.32 -14.21
N ALA A 100 15.82 10.60 -14.53
CA ALA A 100 16.77 11.45 -13.84
C ALA A 100 16.38 11.67 -12.38
N ALA A 101 15.09 11.87 -12.11
CA ALA A 101 14.58 12.05 -10.74
C ALA A 101 14.78 10.79 -9.90
N PHE A 102 14.57 9.62 -10.48
CA PHE A 102 14.79 8.36 -9.78
C PHE A 102 16.26 8.14 -9.47
N ASP A 103 17.13 8.37 -10.43
CA ASP A 103 18.58 8.25 -10.22
C ASP A 103 19.06 9.24 -9.15
N ALA A 104 18.52 10.45 -9.11
CA ALA A 104 18.83 11.43 -8.07
C ALA A 104 18.32 10.97 -6.70
N TRP A 105 17.13 10.38 -6.66
CA TRP A 105 16.56 9.82 -5.42
C TRP A 105 17.45 8.71 -4.85
N LEU A 106 17.94 7.83 -5.73
CA LEU A 106 18.87 6.75 -5.35
C LEU A 106 20.22 7.32 -4.88
N ALA A 107 20.76 8.27 -5.63
CA ALA A 107 22.08 8.86 -5.33
C ALA A 107 22.12 9.53 -3.96
N LYS A 108 21.05 10.20 -3.55
CA LYS A 108 20.93 10.79 -2.21
C LYS A 108 21.04 9.75 -1.10
N ARG A 109 20.78 8.47 -1.41
CA ARG A 109 20.81 7.35 -0.48
C ARG A 109 22.04 6.46 -0.68
N GLY A 110 22.99 6.92 -1.49
CA GLY A 110 24.22 6.18 -1.76
C GLY A 110 24.01 4.95 -2.64
N LEU A 111 22.97 4.98 -3.46
CA LEU A 111 22.56 3.82 -4.29
C LEU A 111 22.53 4.17 -5.77
N ASP A 112 22.54 3.12 -6.58
CA ASP A 112 22.15 3.13 -7.98
C ASP A 112 21.16 1.99 -8.22
N ARG A 113 20.63 1.87 -9.44
CA ARG A 113 19.64 0.85 -9.77
C ARG A 113 20.15 -0.58 -9.60
N GLU A 114 21.45 -0.79 -9.80
CA GLU A 114 22.05 -2.12 -9.68
C GLU A 114 22.12 -2.60 -8.23
N ARG A 115 22.28 -1.66 -7.30
CA ARG A 115 22.38 -1.97 -5.87
C ARG A 115 21.03 -2.15 -5.19
N LEU A 116 19.97 -1.61 -5.80
CA LEU A 116 18.62 -1.82 -5.32
C LEU A 116 18.12 -3.15 -5.88
N GLY A 117 17.60 -4.03 -5.03
CA GLY A 117 17.11 -5.34 -5.46
C GLY A 117 16.01 -5.23 -6.52
N LYS A 118 16.04 -6.12 -7.51
CA LYS A 118 15.09 -6.08 -8.64
C LYS A 118 13.63 -6.18 -8.21
N SER A 119 13.35 -6.84 -7.09
CA SER A 119 12.00 -6.98 -6.56
C SER A 119 11.59 -5.80 -5.69
N ASP A 120 12.52 -4.88 -5.39
CA ASP A 120 12.29 -3.77 -4.47
C ASP A 120 11.92 -2.47 -5.16
N TRP A 121 11.97 -2.43 -6.46
CA TRP A 121 11.55 -1.27 -7.25
C TRP A 121 10.90 -1.70 -8.55
N LYS A 122 10.11 -0.80 -9.11
CA LYS A 122 9.48 -1.00 -10.42
C LYS A 122 9.13 0.36 -11.02
N PHE A 123 8.82 0.36 -12.30
CA PHE A 123 8.26 1.54 -12.95
C PHE A 123 7.10 1.14 -13.85
N ASP A 124 6.24 2.09 -14.16
CA ASP A 124 5.23 1.96 -15.20
C ASP A 124 5.18 3.21 -16.05
N ASP A 125 4.68 3.06 -17.25
CA ASP A 125 4.45 4.18 -18.16
C ASP A 125 2.94 4.35 -18.32
N VAL A 126 2.49 5.60 -18.14
CA VAL A 126 1.06 5.95 -18.28
C VAL A 126 0.91 7.00 -19.36
N PRO A 127 -0.24 7.04 -20.06
CA PRO A 127 -0.47 8.07 -21.08
C PRO A 127 -0.42 9.47 -20.44
N GLY A 128 0.36 10.36 -21.06
CA GLY A 128 0.37 11.77 -20.69
C GLY A 128 -0.91 12.46 -21.17
N VAL A 129 -1.20 13.63 -20.59
CA VAL A 129 -2.41 14.40 -20.91
C VAL A 129 -2.42 14.87 -22.36
N ALA A 130 -1.25 15.13 -22.94
CA ALA A 130 -1.12 15.54 -24.34
C ALA A 130 0.27 15.18 -24.85
N GLY A 131 0.47 13.95 -25.33
CA GLY A 131 1.74 13.57 -25.93
C GLY A 131 2.34 12.30 -25.36
N PRO A 132 3.68 12.24 -25.17
CA PRO A 132 4.38 11.01 -24.82
C PRO A 132 3.97 10.44 -23.48
N TYR A 133 4.27 9.16 -23.31
CA TYR A 133 4.02 8.48 -22.03
C TYR A 133 4.81 9.14 -20.92
N TRP A 134 4.16 9.22 -19.76
CA TRP A 134 4.78 9.66 -18.52
C TRP A 134 5.17 8.43 -17.72
N ARG A 135 6.25 8.52 -16.96
CA ARG A 135 6.79 7.42 -16.19
C ARG A 135 6.72 7.68 -14.70
N ARG A 136 6.40 6.62 -13.95
CA ARG A 136 6.38 6.64 -12.49
C ARG A 136 7.30 5.55 -11.97
N TYR A 137 8.11 5.90 -10.97
CA TYR A 137 8.98 4.95 -10.29
C TYR A 137 8.49 4.71 -8.88
N PHE A 138 8.50 3.45 -8.47
CA PHE A 138 8.02 3.00 -7.17
C PHE A 138 9.10 2.19 -6.49
N VAL A 139 9.22 2.33 -5.16
CA VAL A 139 10.13 1.54 -4.34
C VAL A 139 9.32 0.90 -3.22
N ARG A 140 9.67 -0.33 -2.86
CA ARG A 140 9.00 -1.07 -1.79
C ARG A 140 9.13 -0.28 -0.47
N ILE A 141 8.02 -0.13 0.23
CA ILE A 141 7.95 0.71 1.44
C ILE A 141 8.92 0.23 2.51
N THR A 142 9.06 -1.09 2.70
CA THR A 142 10.03 -1.64 3.67
C THR A 142 11.46 -1.24 3.32
N GLU A 143 11.78 -1.18 2.03
CA GLU A 143 13.11 -0.75 1.57
C GLU A 143 13.33 0.74 1.80
N ILE A 144 12.31 1.58 1.55
CA ILE A 144 12.39 3.01 1.84
C ILE A 144 12.68 3.23 3.32
N ARG A 145 11.98 2.51 4.20
CA ARG A 145 12.19 2.60 5.66
C ARG A 145 13.59 2.17 6.07
N ARG A 146 14.08 1.08 5.48
CA ARG A 146 15.44 0.61 5.74
C ARG A 146 16.49 1.64 5.36
N LEU A 147 16.34 2.26 4.19
CA LEU A 147 17.25 3.29 3.70
C LEU A 147 17.23 4.55 4.58
N ALA A 148 16.06 4.92 5.06
CA ALA A 148 15.93 6.07 5.98
C ALA A 148 16.65 5.82 7.31
N GLN A 149 16.63 4.58 7.80
CA GLN A 149 17.31 4.22 9.05
C GLN A 149 18.82 4.12 8.90
N ALA A 150 19.32 3.85 7.68
CA ALA A 150 20.74 3.74 7.39
C ALA A 150 21.44 5.09 7.30
N HIS A 151 20.69 6.16 7.22
CA HIS A 151 21.15 7.52 7.16
C HIS A 151 20.66 8.35 8.35
#